data_5baf5b7fda3ee4520307fecea238f323
#
_entry.id   5baf5b7fda3ee4520307fecea238f323
#
_cell.length_a   1.000
_cell.length_b   1.000
_cell.length_c   1.000
_cell.angle_alpha   90.00
_cell.angle_beta   90.00
_cell.angle_gamma   90.00
#
_symmetry.space_group_name_H-M   'P 1'
#
loop_
_entity.id
_entity.type
_entity.pdbx_description
1 polymer ?
#
loop_
_entity_poly.entity_id
_entity_poly.type
_entity_poly.pdbx_seq_one_letter_code
_entity_poly.pdbx_strand_id
1 'polypeptide(L)'
;MIPPFPIDAVIPWVDGSDPVLSARRASYASGSETANDESGGPTRYQQIGELRYSVASILRYAPWVRKIFIVTDGQDPALGAMLEKHFPERSGDVVTIDHKVIFRGREEYLPVFNSNSIDTLIWNISDLSEHFIYFNDDLMLMSPVTPEDFFRGDKVVCYGSWFPAWFERLLRALKPRHIGFKASMLRALEMMGGGRRFVLMVHTPHPLLKSWYADWAEKRPDMVENNLRYKFRNVLQFEAQEPFYLGMASQGRLILEKEGNVVRYFKRRNSPGYVDSKIAAFDADTTGKFVCFNSLNYCTPDEQEKVLLYLERMTGLGGRPLERREIQMRLLDILRDVDAFCRERGLRYSMAYGTLLGAVRHKGFIPWDDDIDLLMPRPDFERFVAEYGRRGPYEVLYGTDKPEAAFVNFFAKVHDTRTRSIEPRMPAYHFGLNIDIFPVDGKPDDEAVNLRRERRFCSDVHHLYMRLRPLWPLSLHDPLFAHLASYKLSPLQWFERLTSTMKEFPFEGSRLCGSMSVRYVGNAEIFPREMFENYVELPFEDGSFMAFRDWDAFLRQQFGDYMQLPPEDKRKTHELSVFSLPEK
;
A
#
# COMPACT_ATOMS: atom_id res chain seq x y z
N MET A 1 9.16 -28.82 -6.95
CA MET A 1 10.13 -29.63 -7.73
C MET A 1 11.52 -29.21 -7.27
N ILE A 2 12.37 -30.17 -6.88
CA ILE A 2 13.75 -29.86 -6.48
C ILE A 2 14.58 -29.75 -7.76
N PRO A 3 15.30 -28.63 -8.00
CA PRO A 3 16.13 -28.50 -9.19
C PRO A 3 17.28 -29.50 -9.16
N PRO A 4 17.80 -29.93 -10.31
CA PRO A 4 18.90 -30.91 -10.38
C PRO A 4 20.26 -30.34 -9.91
N PHE A 5 20.33 -29.03 -9.68
CA PHE A 5 21.49 -28.30 -9.19
C PHE A 5 21.01 -27.13 -8.27
N PRO A 6 21.87 -26.67 -7.34
CA PRO A 6 21.52 -25.55 -6.49
C PRO A 6 21.40 -24.24 -7.30
N ILE A 7 20.38 -23.44 -6.99
CA ILE A 7 20.15 -22.13 -7.60
C ILE A 7 19.99 -21.10 -6.49
N ASP A 8 20.73 -20.01 -6.58
CA ASP A 8 20.65 -18.90 -5.65
C ASP A 8 19.96 -17.68 -6.28
N ALA A 9 19.50 -16.74 -5.45
CA ALA A 9 19.08 -15.42 -5.88
C ALA A 9 20.06 -14.35 -5.38
N VAL A 10 20.27 -13.31 -6.16
CA VAL A 10 21.14 -12.18 -5.78
C VAL A 10 20.38 -10.87 -6.05
N ILE A 11 20.32 -10.01 -5.03
CA ILE A 11 19.60 -8.73 -5.08
C ILE A 11 20.56 -7.62 -4.66
N PRO A 12 21.04 -6.75 -5.55
CA PRO A 12 21.71 -5.50 -5.15
C PRO A 12 20.69 -4.55 -4.52
N TRP A 13 21.07 -3.94 -3.40
CA TRP A 13 20.20 -3.03 -2.68
C TRP A 13 20.99 -1.99 -1.90
N VAL A 14 20.47 -0.77 -1.84
CA VAL A 14 20.94 0.29 -0.96
C VAL A 14 19.77 1.14 -0.47
N ASP A 15 19.81 1.53 0.80
CA ASP A 15 18.91 2.57 1.33
C ASP A 15 19.50 3.94 1.05
N GLY A 16 18.95 4.63 0.07
CA GLY A 16 19.38 5.98 -0.27
C GLY A 16 18.91 7.07 0.69
N SER A 17 18.01 6.73 1.66
CA SER A 17 17.61 7.63 2.75
C SER A 17 18.62 7.65 3.88
N ASP A 18 19.57 6.71 3.92
CA ASP A 18 20.65 6.66 4.89
C ASP A 18 21.51 7.93 4.80
N PRO A 19 21.59 8.73 5.91
CA PRO A 19 22.36 9.97 5.92
C PRO A 19 23.85 9.76 5.64
N VAL A 20 24.44 8.63 6.05
CA VAL A 20 25.86 8.32 5.85
C VAL A 20 26.13 8.06 4.37
N LEU A 21 25.30 7.21 3.72
CA LEU A 21 25.41 6.95 2.30
C LEU A 21 25.17 8.23 1.48
N SER A 22 24.15 9.02 1.85
CA SER A 22 23.80 10.28 1.17
C SER A 22 24.93 11.30 1.26
N ALA A 23 25.54 11.49 2.44
CA ALA A 23 26.68 12.39 2.63
C ALA A 23 27.91 11.93 1.83
N ARG A 24 28.22 10.63 1.87
CA ARG A 24 29.31 10.03 1.12
C ARG A 24 29.10 10.21 -0.39
N ARG A 25 27.92 9.93 -0.90
CA ARG A 25 27.56 10.15 -2.31
C ARG A 25 27.72 11.61 -2.72
N ALA A 26 27.25 12.55 -1.90
CA ALA A 26 27.36 13.99 -2.16
C ALA A 26 28.82 14.44 -2.25
N SER A 27 29.73 13.90 -1.43
CA SER A 27 31.16 14.26 -1.46
C SER A 27 31.86 13.86 -2.77
N TYR A 28 31.38 12.81 -3.44
CA TYR A 28 31.89 12.38 -4.75
C TYR A 28 31.19 13.06 -5.93
N ALA A 29 29.95 13.55 -5.75
CA ALA A 29 29.18 14.22 -6.83
C ALA A 29 29.71 15.62 -7.17
N SER A 30 30.31 16.32 -6.22
CA SER A 30 30.80 17.69 -6.39
C SER A 30 31.99 17.85 -7.36
N GLY A 31 32.58 16.77 -7.88
CA GLY A 31 33.68 16.74 -8.82
C GLY A 31 33.38 16.11 -10.18
N SER A 32 32.18 15.63 -10.43
CA SER A 32 31.88 14.89 -11.66
C SER A 32 30.99 15.66 -12.62
N GLU A 33 31.37 15.66 -13.91
CA GLU A 33 30.63 16.27 -15.04
C GLU A 33 29.22 15.66 -15.30
N THR A 34 28.67 14.85 -14.41
CA THR A 34 27.50 14.00 -14.65
C THR A 34 26.34 14.25 -13.73
N ALA A 35 26.14 15.46 -13.29
CA ALA A 35 24.87 15.85 -12.64
C ALA A 35 23.77 16.09 -13.70
N ASN A 36 23.56 15.14 -14.62
CA ASN A 36 22.34 15.10 -15.42
C ASN A 36 21.27 14.38 -14.63
N ASP A 37 20.11 15.02 -14.43
CA ASP A 37 18.95 14.55 -13.64
C ASP A 37 18.50 13.10 -13.91
N GLU A 38 18.78 12.54 -15.08
CA GLU A 38 18.40 11.16 -15.43
C GLU A 38 19.35 10.09 -14.89
N SER A 39 20.61 10.41 -14.57
CA SER A 39 21.61 9.43 -14.12
C SER A 39 21.76 9.31 -12.61
N GLY A 40 21.32 10.31 -11.86
CA GLY A 40 21.45 10.41 -10.40
C GLY A 40 20.19 10.89 -9.69
N GLY A 41 19.02 10.80 -10.35
CA GLY A 41 17.74 11.29 -9.80
C GLY A 41 17.37 10.63 -8.46
N PRO A 42 16.67 11.37 -7.58
CA PRO A 42 16.31 10.91 -6.23
C PRO A 42 15.53 9.58 -6.22
N THR A 43 14.79 9.30 -7.27
CA THR A 43 14.01 8.05 -7.43
C THR A 43 14.79 6.76 -7.35
N ARG A 44 16.06 6.77 -7.71
CA ARG A 44 16.91 5.54 -7.72
C ARG A 44 17.40 5.14 -6.34
N TYR A 45 17.26 6.01 -5.38
CA TYR A 45 17.78 5.84 -4.03
C TYR A 45 16.67 5.92 -2.97
N GLN A 46 15.43 6.23 -3.36
CA GLN A 46 14.30 6.23 -2.45
C GLN A 46 13.70 4.83 -2.34
N GLN A 47 13.61 4.34 -1.12
CA GLN A 47 13.04 3.05 -0.78
C GLN A 47 11.71 3.25 -0.05
N ILE A 48 10.72 2.43 -0.39
CA ILE A 48 9.41 2.35 0.29
C ILE A 48 9.25 0.96 0.91
N GLY A 49 10.37 0.22 1.05
CA GLY A 49 10.41 -1.12 1.60
C GLY A 49 10.20 -2.23 0.57
N GLU A 50 10.44 -1.96 -0.72
CA GLU A 50 10.26 -2.91 -1.83
C GLU A 50 11.04 -4.20 -1.62
N LEU A 51 12.28 -4.12 -1.12
CA LEU A 51 13.16 -5.26 -0.88
C LEU A 51 12.51 -6.38 -0.06
N ARG A 52 11.76 -6.02 1.02
CA ARG A 52 11.10 -7.02 1.88
C ARG A 52 10.10 -7.86 1.09
N TYR A 53 9.39 -7.25 0.16
CA TYR A 53 8.41 -7.94 -0.69
C TYR A 53 9.10 -8.75 -1.78
N SER A 54 10.20 -8.27 -2.35
CA SER A 54 11.03 -9.02 -3.28
C SER A 54 11.52 -10.32 -2.64
N VAL A 55 12.17 -10.24 -1.47
CA VAL A 55 12.66 -11.40 -0.72
C VAL A 55 11.52 -12.34 -0.33
N ALA A 56 10.42 -11.82 0.22
CA ALA A 56 9.28 -12.64 0.60
C ALA A 56 8.65 -13.36 -0.60
N SER A 57 8.57 -12.70 -1.76
CA SER A 57 8.05 -13.30 -2.99
C SER A 57 8.90 -14.46 -3.47
N ILE A 58 10.23 -14.34 -3.38
CA ILE A 58 11.17 -15.43 -3.74
C ILE A 58 10.99 -16.61 -2.79
N LEU A 59 10.98 -16.36 -1.46
CA LEU A 59 10.79 -17.41 -0.46
C LEU A 59 9.46 -18.14 -0.62
N ARG A 60 8.39 -17.43 -1.01
CA ARG A 60 7.04 -17.99 -1.19
C ARG A 60 6.87 -18.72 -2.51
N TYR A 61 7.28 -18.13 -3.63
CA TYR A 61 6.96 -18.60 -4.98
C TYR A 61 8.08 -19.33 -5.69
N ALA A 62 9.31 -19.27 -5.13
CA ALA A 62 10.48 -20.04 -5.57
C ALA A 62 11.15 -20.77 -4.38
N PRO A 63 10.42 -21.64 -3.63
CA PRO A 63 10.95 -22.29 -2.42
C PRO A 63 12.16 -23.19 -2.69
N TRP A 64 12.44 -23.47 -3.94
CA TRP A 64 13.60 -24.23 -4.42
C TRP A 64 14.88 -23.39 -4.53
N VAL A 65 14.83 -22.06 -4.40
CA VAL A 65 16.01 -21.20 -4.29
C VAL A 65 16.74 -21.52 -3.00
N ARG A 66 18.05 -21.83 -3.09
CA ARG A 66 18.87 -22.24 -1.94
C ARG A 66 19.13 -21.07 -0.98
N LYS A 67 19.72 -20.01 -1.47
CA LYS A 67 20.05 -18.79 -0.72
C LYS A 67 19.67 -17.53 -1.48
N ILE A 68 19.42 -16.46 -0.73
CA ILE A 68 19.19 -15.12 -1.26
C ILE A 68 20.31 -14.23 -0.73
N PHE A 69 21.14 -13.69 -1.60
CA PHE A 69 22.23 -12.78 -1.26
C PHE A 69 21.77 -11.34 -1.51
N ILE A 70 21.77 -10.52 -0.45
CA ILE A 70 21.51 -9.08 -0.53
C ILE A 70 22.85 -8.38 -0.60
N VAL A 71 23.17 -7.76 -1.73
CA VAL A 71 24.45 -7.05 -1.94
C VAL A 71 24.26 -5.57 -1.65
N THR A 72 24.99 -5.04 -0.65
CA THR A 72 24.80 -3.68 -0.15
C THR A 72 26.12 -3.02 0.24
N ASP A 73 26.09 -1.69 0.49
CA ASP A 73 27.25 -0.89 0.92
C ASP A 73 27.32 -0.79 2.45
N GLY A 74 27.42 -1.94 3.13
CA GLY A 74 27.55 -2.04 4.59
C GLY A 74 26.28 -1.68 5.37
N GLN A 75 25.13 -1.67 4.72
CA GLN A 75 23.84 -1.36 5.32
C GLN A 75 23.13 -2.63 5.80
N ASP A 76 22.27 -2.50 6.83
CA ASP A 76 21.37 -3.56 7.26
C ASP A 76 20.02 -3.43 6.54
N PRO A 77 19.60 -4.45 5.76
CA PRO A 77 18.31 -4.43 5.08
C PRO A 77 17.09 -4.59 6.02
N ALA A 78 17.30 -4.74 7.33
CA ALA A 78 16.29 -4.85 8.38
C ALA A 78 15.23 -5.94 8.12
N LEU A 79 15.62 -7.07 7.55
CA LEU A 79 14.71 -8.17 7.20
C LEU A 79 14.50 -9.18 8.34
N GLY A 80 15.28 -9.12 9.42
CA GLY A 80 15.32 -10.13 10.49
C GLY A 80 13.94 -10.44 11.07
N ALA A 81 13.22 -9.43 11.55
CA ALA A 81 11.90 -9.62 12.15
C ALA A 81 10.86 -10.21 11.17
N MET A 82 10.90 -9.81 9.90
CA MET A 82 10.04 -10.36 8.85
C MET A 82 10.35 -11.84 8.60
N LEU A 83 11.63 -12.19 8.53
CA LEU A 83 12.08 -13.56 8.29
C LEU A 83 11.73 -14.48 9.47
N GLU A 84 12.01 -14.06 10.69
CA GLU A 84 11.68 -14.83 11.90
C GLU A 84 10.17 -15.10 12.03
N LYS A 85 9.35 -14.11 11.67
CA LYS A 85 7.89 -14.21 11.78
C LYS A 85 7.26 -15.06 10.67
N HIS A 86 7.65 -14.86 9.41
CA HIS A 86 6.95 -15.43 8.25
C HIS A 86 7.69 -16.59 7.60
N PHE A 87 9.01 -16.68 7.79
CA PHE A 87 9.87 -17.70 7.17
C PHE A 87 10.95 -18.22 8.14
N PRO A 88 10.59 -18.66 9.37
CA PRO A 88 11.57 -18.99 10.42
C PRO A 88 12.56 -20.08 9.98
N GLU A 89 12.12 -21.08 9.21
CA GLU A 89 12.97 -22.17 8.71
C GLU A 89 13.93 -21.73 7.59
N ARG A 90 13.71 -20.55 7.02
CA ARG A 90 14.46 -20.00 5.90
C ARG A 90 15.23 -18.72 6.26
N SER A 91 15.19 -18.29 7.53
CA SER A 91 15.80 -17.03 7.96
C SER A 91 17.33 -17.02 7.74
N GLY A 92 18.00 -18.16 7.92
CA GLY A 92 19.43 -18.33 7.66
C GLY A 92 19.83 -18.39 6.18
N ASP A 93 18.87 -18.50 5.27
CA ASP A 93 19.12 -18.56 3.82
C ASP A 93 19.21 -17.16 3.18
N VAL A 94 18.84 -16.10 3.90
CA VAL A 94 18.97 -14.71 3.44
C VAL A 94 20.24 -14.11 4.05
N VAL A 95 21.21 -13.78 3.18
CA VAL A 95 22.56 -13.39 3.59
C VAL A 95 22.91 -12.02 3.03
N THR A 96 23.32 -11.10 3.89
CA THR A 96 23.80 -9.78 3.47
C THR A 96 25.28 -9.84 3.11
N ILE A 97 25.65 -9.28 1.96
CA ILE A 97 27.02 -9.24 1.40
C ILE A 97 27.43 -7.77 1.22
N ASP A 98 28.54 -7.37 1.84
CA ASP A 98 29.14 -6.05 1.62
C ASP A 98 29.78 -5.93 0.24
N HIS A 99 29.73 -4.76 -0.40
CA HIS A 99 30.39 -4.46 -1.66
C HIS A 99 31.89 -4.84 -1.66
N LYS A 100 32.59 -4.72 -0.52
CA LYS A 100 33.99 -5.13 -0.37
C LYS A 100 34.23 -6.60 -0.70
N VAL A 101 33.23 -7.46 -0.48
CA VAL A 101 33.36 -8.89 -0.80
C VAL A 101 33.40 -9.10 -2.30
N ILE A 102 32.50 -8.47 -3.05
CA ILE A 102 32.44 -8.62 -4.52
C ILE A 102 33.56 -7.84 -5.22
N PHE A 103 34.07 -6.78 -4.60
CA PHE A 103 35.20 -5.97 -5.12
C PHE A 103 36.56 -6.47 -4.65
N ARG A 104 36.67 -7.65 -4.06
CA ARG A 104 37.94 -8.22 -3.58
C ARG A 104 39.02 -8.20 -4.68
N GLY A 105 40.16 -7.55 -4.37
CA GLY A 105 41.27 -7.30 -5.31
C GLY A 105 41.04 -6.17 -6.29
N ARG A 106 39.99 -5.37 -6.05
CA ARG A 106 39.60 -4.18 -6.83
C ARG A 106 38.99 -3.10 -5.94
N GLU A 107 39.42 -3.04 -4.69
CA GLU A 107 38.89 -2.15 -3.64
C GLU A 107 39.11 -0.67 -3.97
N GLU A 108 40.07 -0.34 -4.84
CA GLU A 108 40.34 1.02 -5.33
C GLU A 108 39.15 1.64 -6.09
N TYR A 109 38.23 0.80 -6.59
CA TYR A 109 37.00 1.29 -7.24
C TYR A 109 35.89 1.65 -6.26
N LEU A 110 36.02 1.30 -4.96
CA LEU A 110 35.05 1.69 -3.93
C LEU A 110 35.28 3.14 -3.42
N PRO A 111 34.26 3.84 -2.94
CA PRO A 111 32.83 3.49 -3.05
C PRO A 111 32.31 3.61 -4.47
N VAL A 112 31.24 2.89 -4.78
CA VAL A 112 30.54 2.98 -6.07
C VAL A 112 29.05 3.20 -5.84
N PHE A 113 28.44 4.06 -6.68
CA PHE A 113 27.04 4.50 -6.57
C PHE A 113 26.26 4.19 -7.85
N ASN A 114 26.64 3.14 -8.56
CA ASN A 114 25.91 2.72 -9.76
C ASN A 114 25.81 1.19 -9.85
N SER A 115 24.68 0.73 -10.33
CA SER A 115 24.39 -0.71 -10.48
C SER A 115 25.30 -1.40 -11.48
N ASN A 116 25.66 -0.77 -12.61
CA ASN A 116 26.46 -1.44 -13.65
C ASN A 116 27.82 -1.91 -13.11
N SER A 117 28.44 -1.16 -12.20
CA SER A 117 29.70 -1.57 -11.57
C SER A 117 29.49 -2.75 -10.60
N ILE A 118 28.43 -2.68 -9.79
CA ILE A 118 28.05 -3.74 -8.84
C ILE A 118 27.73 -5.02 -9.61
N ASP A 119 26.85 -4.94 -10.60
CA ASP A 119 26.37 -6.06 -11.40
C ASP A 119 27.52 -6.75 -12.17
N THR A 120 28.53 -6.00 -12.56
CA THR A 120 29.74 -6.55 -13.25
C THR A 120 30.52 -7.48 -12.35
N LEU A 121 30.46 -7.32 -11.01
CA LEU A 121 31.21 -8.14 -10.04
C LEU A 121 30.32 -9.00 -9.14
N ILE A 122 29.02 -9.00 -9.31
CA ILE A 122 28.05 -9.64 -8.40
C ILE A 122 28.27 -11.17 -8.29
N TRP A 123 28.86 -11.78 -9.31
CA TRP A 123 29.21 -13.18 -9.35
C TRP A 123 30.36 -13.57 -8.39
N ASN A 124 31.12 -12.59 -7.86
CA ASN A 124 32.32 -12.81 -7.04
C ASN A 124 31.99 -13.12 -5.56
N ILE A 125 30.76 -13.53 -5.28
CA ILE A 125 30.35 -14.03 -3.96
C ILE A 125 30.87 -15.48 -3.82
N SER A 126 31.64 -15.76 -2.76
CA SER A 126 32.32 -17.05 -2.59
C SER A 126 31.36 -18.24 -2.53
N ASP A 127 30.30 -18.15 -1.76
CA ASP A 127 29.27 -19.19 -1.56
C ASP A 127 28.15 -19.20 -2.60
N LEU A 128 28.24 -18.37 -3.64
CA LEU A 128 27.26 -18.34 -4.72
C LEU A 128 27.28 -19.63 -5.53
N SER A 129 26.12 -20.22 -5.78
CA SER A 129 25.94 -21.37 -6.66
C SER A 129 26.36 -21.06 -8.10
N GLU A 130 26.68 -22.13 -8.87
CA GLU A 130 26.95 -21.98 -10.30
C GLU A 130 25.80 -21.35 -11.04
N HIS A 131 24.57 -21.79 -10.76
CA HIS A 131 23.35 -21.19 -11.30
C HIS A 131 22.80 -20.17 -10.30
N PHE A 132 22.61 -18.95 -10.73
CA PHE A 132 21.98 -17.94 -9.90
C PHE A 132 21.05 -17.02 -10.71
N ILE A 133 20.13 -16.39 -10.01
CA ILE A 133 19.15 -15.49 -10.61
C ILE A 133 19.36 -14.10 -10.00
N TYR A 134 19.64 -13.14 -10.85
CA TYR A 134 19.74 -11.73 -10.48
C TYR A 134 18.35 -11.10 -10.45
N PHE A 135 18.04 -10.40 -9.36
CA PHE A 135 16.84 -9.60 -9.19
C PHE A 135 17.22 -8.14 -8.95
N ASN A 136 16.42 -7.21 -9.43
CA ASN A 136 16.39 -5.86 -8.86
C ASN A 136 15.50 -5.87 -7.61
N ASP A 137 15.69 -4.90 -6.71
CA ASP A 137 14.92 -4.75 -5.46
C ASP A 137 13.44 -4.42 -5.68
N ASP A 138 13.08 -3.85 -6.85
CA ASP A 138 11.72 -3.54 -7.30
C ASP A 138 11.05 -4.68 -8.10
N LEU A 139 11.74 -5.83 -8.26
CA LEU A 139 11.23 -7.03 -8.93
C LEU A 139 10.71 -8.06 -7.93
N MET A 140 9.53 -8.60 -8.20
CA MET A 140 8.87 -9.59 -7.35
C MET A 140 8.29 -10.72 -8.19
N LEU A 141 8.20 -11.89 -7.59
CA LEU A 141 7.39 -12.99 -8.10
C LEU A 141 5.94 -12.78 -7.66
N MET A 142 4.98 -12.87 -8.57
CA MET A 142 3.56 -12.72 -8.24
C MET A 142 2.78 -14.04 -8.24
N SER A 143 3.41 -15.12 -8.70
CA SER A 143 2.87 -16.47 -8.67
C SER A 143 4.00 -17.51 -8.64
N PRO A 144 3.71 -18.80 -8.35
CA PRO A 144 4.73 -19.86 -8.33
C PRO A 144 5.50 -19.96 -9.64
N VAL A 145 6.81 -20.06 -9.54
CA VAL A 145 7.74 -20.29 -10.65
C VAL A 145 8.49 -21.61 -10.47
N THR A 146 8.97 -22.15 -11.56
CA THR A 146 9.78 -23.37 -11.57
C THR A 146 11.19 -23.08 -12.06
N PRO A 147 12.19 -23.94 -11.77
CA PRO A 147 13.53 -23.77 -12.31
C PRO A 147 13.58 -23.65 -13.84
N GLU A 148 12.63 -24.27 -14.55
CA GLU A 148 12.51 -24.25 -16.02
C GLU A 148 12.08 -22.89 -16.58
N ASP A 149 11.55 -22.00 -15.73
CA ASP A 149 11.30 -20.61 -16.12
C ASP A 149 12.61 -19.82 -16.32
N PHE A 150 13.73 -20.34 -15.78
CA PHE A 150 15.05 -19.71 -15.79
C PHE A 150 16.11 -20.56 -16.52
N PHE A 151 16.09 -21.89 -16.33
CA PHE A 151 17.09 -22.81 -16.88
C PHE A 151 16.40 -24.03 -17.48
N ARG A 152 16.68 -24.36 -18.75
CA ARG A 152 16.14 -25.54 -19.45
C ARG A 152 17.27 -26.38 -19.99
N GLY A 153 17.62 -27.42 -19.27
CA GLY A 153 18.82 -28.20 -19.53
C GLY A 153 20.09 -27.37 -19.35
N ASP A 154 20.89 -27.24 -20.38
CA ASP A 154 22.10 -26.42 -20.42
C ASP A 154 21.84 -24.96 -20.91
N LYS A 155 20.60 -24.60 -21.17
CA LYS A 155 20.22 -23.32 -21.72
C LYS A 155 19.64 -22.39 -20.66
N VAL A 156 19.92 -21.08 -20.81
CA VAL A 156 19.33 -20.02 -20.00
C VAL A 156 18.13 -19.40 -20.71
N VAL A 157 17.09 -19.05 -19.95
CA VAL A 157 15.87 -18.42 -20.46
C VAL A 157 15.91 -16.93 -20.17
N CYS A 158 15.98 -16.11 -21.20
CA CYS A 158 15.89 -14.65 -21.07
C CYS A 158 14.56 -14.17 -21.66
N TYR A 159 13.84 -13.38 -20.89
CA TYR A 159 12.64 -12.69 -21.37
C TYR A 159 13.05 -11.44 -22.13
N GLY A 160 12.72 -11.40 -23.42
CA GLY A 160 13.15 -10.31 -24.28
C GLY A 160 13.03 -10.62 -25.76
N SER A 161 13.73 -9.84 -26.57
CA SER A 161 13.72 -10.01 -28.03
C SER A 161 15.04 -9.53 -28.65
N TRP A 162 15.31 -9.98 -29.87
CA TRP A 162 16.40 -9.42 -30.65
C TRP A 162 16.06 -8.01 -31.13
N PHE A 163 16.93 -7.04 -30.84
CA PHE A 163 16.79 -5.65 -31.29
C PHE A 163 17.87 -5.32 -32.34
N PRO A 164 17.51 -4.64 -33.46
CA PRO A 164 18.47 -4.31 -34.52
C PRO A 164 19.41 -3.18 -34.09
N ALA A 165 20.72 -3.46 -34.07
CA ALA A 165 21.74 -2.52 -33.64
C ALA A 165 21.82 -1.24 -34.49
N TRP A 166 21.51 -1.32 -35.80
CA TRP A 166 21.53 -0.16 -36.69
C TRP A 166 20.61 0.96 -36.26
N PHE A 167 19.43 0.62 -35.71
CA PHE A 167 18.45 1.60 -35.27
C PHE A 167 18.97 2.40 -34.07
N GLU A 168 19.56 1.73 -33.08
CA GLU A 168 20.10 2.39 -31.91
C GLU A 168 21.38 3.17 -32.25
N ARG A 169 22.21 2.69 -33.19
CA ARG A 169 23.34 3.44 -33.73
C ARG A 169 22.89 4.75 -34.39
N LEU A 170 21.82 4.74 -35.15
CA LEU A 170 21.21 5.94 -35.74
C LEU A 170 20.73 6.92 -34.67
N LEU A 171 20.00 6.42 -33.68
CA LEU A 171 19.52 7.26 -32.56
C LEU A 171 20.69 7.90 -31.79
N ARG A 172 21.74 7.16 -31.53
CA ARG A 172 22.94 7.66 -30.85
C ARG A 172 23.69 8.69 -31.69
N ALA A 173 23.73 8.53 -32.99
CA ALA A 173 24.31 9.53 -33.87
C ALA A 173 23.53 10.87 -33.86
N LEU A 174 22.21 10.80 -33.71
CA LEU A 174 21.33 11.97 -33.59
C LEU A 174 21.32 12.59 -32.18
N LYS A 175 21.55 11.79 -31.13
CA LYS A 175 21.57 12.20 -29.73
C LYS A 175 22.76 11.59 -28.98
N PRO A 176 23.99 12.13 -29.16
CA PRO A 176 25.23 11.51 -28.64
C PRO A 176 25.29 11.35 -27.11
N ARG A 177 24.56 12.18 -26.36
CA ARG A 177 24.49 12.14 -24.88
C ARG A 177 23.30 11.34 -24.33
N HIS A 178 22.59 10.61 -25.18
CA HIS A 178 21.47 9.80 -24.71
C HIS A 178 21.97 8.63 -23.86
N ILE A 179 21.63 8.66 -22.57
CA ILE A 179 21.85 7.57 -21.61
C ILE A 179 20.55 6.78 -21.56
N GLY A 180 20.48 5.70 -22.32
CA GLY A 180 19.31 4.84 -22.35
C GLY A 180 19.70 3.37 -22.21
N PHE A 181 18.81 2.56 -21.69
CA PHE A 181 18.99 1.13 -21.52
C PHE A 181 19.42 0.43 -22.83
N LYS A 182 18.84 0.79 -23.96
CA LYS A 182 19.23 0.25 -25.28
C LYS A 182 20.63 0.70 -25.71
N ALA A 183 21.03 1.90 -25.34
CA ALA A 183 22.36 2.40 -25.68
C ALA A 183 23.46 1.67 -24.89
N SER A 184 23.21 1.28 -23.64
CA SER A 184 24.15 0.48 -22.84
C SER A 184 24.27 -0.96 -23.35
N MET A 185 23.17 -1.58 -23.81
CA MET A 185 23.20 -2.90 -24.47
C MET A 185 23.95 -2.86 -25.78
N LEU A 186 23.72 -1.84 -26.62
CA LEU A 186 24.47 -1.67 -27.86
C LEU A 186 25.98 -1.53 -27.60
N ARG A 187 26.35 -0.84 -26.52
CA ARG A 187 27.77 -0.70 -26.14
C ARG A 187 28.39 -2.04 -25.78
N ALA A 188 27.70 -2.90 -25.00
CA ALA A 188 28.15 -4.25 -24.73
C ALA A 188 28.42 -5.03 -26.02
N LEU A 189 27.47 -4.98 -26.98
CA LEU A 189 27.64 -5.62 -28.28
C LEU A 189 28.88 -5.09 -29.03
N GLU A 190 29.10 -3.78 -29.03
CA GLU A 190 30.25 -3.16 -29.71
C GLU A 190 31.58 -3.57 -29.06
N MET A 191 31.66 -3.61 -27.74
CA MET A 191 32.84 -4.06 -27.02
C MET A 191 33.08 -5.58 -27.17
N MET A 192 32.04 -6.37 -27.37
CA MET A 192 32.13 -7.81 -27.68
C MET A 192 32.57 -8.12 -29.14
N GLY A 193 32.92 -7.10 -29.93
CA GLY A 193 33.35 -7.26 -31.32
C GLY A 193 32.30 -6.87 -32.35
N GLY A 194 31.20 -6.30 -31.92
CA GLY A 194 30.13 -5.82 -32.77
C GLY A 194 29.13 -6.89 -33.20
N GLY A 195 28.15 -6.47 -34.00
CA GLY A 195 27.09 -7.37 -34.46
C GLY A 195 25.92 -6.61 -35.09
N ARG A 196 24.95 -7.37 -35.62
CA ARG A 196 23.75 -6.80 -36.28
C ARG A 196 22.61 -6.55 -35.30
N ARG A 197 22.57 -7.25 -34.15
CA ARG A 197 21.49 -7.18 -33.17
C ARG A 197 22.04 -7.49 -31.76
N PHE A 198 21.38 -6.98 -30.76
CA PHE A 198 21.62 -7.25 -29.35
C PHE A 198 20.36 -7.80 -28.68
N VAL A 199 20.46 -8.33 -27.47
CA VAL A 199 19.34 -8.85 -26.71
C VAL A 199 18.67 -7.67 -25.98
N LEU A 200 17.49 -7.27 -26.42
CA LEU A 200 16.67 -6.33 -25.66
C LEU A 200 15.98 -7.07 -24.53
N MET A 201 16.66 -7.14 -23.40
CA MET A 201 16.13 -7.71 -22.17
C MET A 201 14.96 -6.87 -21.65
N VAL A 202 13.98 -7.52 -21.05
CA VAL A 202 12.93 -6.83 -20.29
C VAL A 202 13.27 -6.88 -18.81
N HIS A 203 12.63 -6.02 -18.03
CA HIS A 203 12.88 -5.92 -16.60
C HIS A 203 12.24 -7.12 -15.86
N THR A 204 13.00 -8.20 -15.78
CA THR A 204 12.65 -9.49 -15.17
C THR A 204 13.84 -10.03 -14.38
N PRO A 205 13.66 -11.06 -13.55
CA PRO A 205 14.80 -11.76 -12.98
C PRO A 205 15.66 -12.39 -14.08
N HIS A 206 16.99 -12.27 -13.95
CA HIS A 206 17.95 -12.71 -14.95
C HIS A 206 18.71 -13.97 -14.49
N PRO A 207 18.52 -15.14 -15.14
CA PRO A 207 19.33 -16.33 -14.88
C PRO A 207 20.76 -16.17 -15.44
N LEU A 208 21.74 -16.47 -14.60
CA LEU A 208 23.16 -16.25 -14.87
C LEU A 208 23.99 -17.46 -14.41
N LEU A 209 25.22 -17.58 -14.94
CA LEU A 209 26.18 -18.64 -14.59
C LEU A 209 27.48 -18.04 -14.04
N LYS A 210 27.85 -18.43 -12.82
CA LYS A 210 29.04 -17.92 -12.11
C LYS A 210 30.34 -18.17 -12.87
N SER A 211 30.56 -19.41 -13.35
CA SER A 211 31.77 -19.78 -14.09
C SER A 211 31.93 -18.98 -15.38
N TRP A 212 30.81 -18.67 -16.06
CA TRP A 212 30.87 -17.85 -17.27
C TRP A 212 31.41 -16.45 -16.99
N TYR A 213 30.92 -15.81 -15.91
CA TYR A 213 31.40 -14.47 -15.53
C TYR A 213 32.85 -14.47 -15.09
N ALA A 214 33.29 -15.50 -14.36
CA ALA A 214 34.69 -15.64 -13.96
C ALA A 214 35.61 -15.74 -15.17
N ASP A 215 35.27 -16.62 -16.12
CA ASP A 215 36.02 -16.82 -17.37
C ASP A 215 35.99 -15.54 -18.25
N TRP A 216 34.83 -14.90 -18.35
CA TRP A 216 34.70 -13.63 -19.09
C TRP A 216 35.53 -12.50 -18.47
N ALA A 217 35.50 -12.35 -17.15
CA ALA A 217 36.25 -11.31 -16.45
C ALA A 217 37.79 -11.51 -16.59
N GLU A 218 38.24 -12.75 -16.66
CA GLU A 218 39.65 -13.07 -16.93
C GLU A 218 40.05 -12.76 -18.38
N LYS A 219 39.19 -13.08 -19.34
CA LYS A 219 39.47 -12.89 -20.78
C LYS A 219 39.25 -11.44 -21.25
N ARG A 220 38.41 -10.69 -20.56
CA ARG A 220 38.02 -9.33 -20.94
C ARG A 220 38.15 -8.31 -19.77
N PRO A 221 39.37 -8.20 -19.18
CA PRO A 221 39.62 -7.21 -18.13
C PRO A 221 39.29 -5.78 -18.57
N ASP A 222 39.49 -5.49 -19.87
CA ASP A 222 39.14 -4.19 -20.48
C ASP A 222 37.65 -3.82 -20.31
N MET A 223 36.75 -4.78 -20.47
CA MET A 223 35.31 -4.59 -20.28
C MET A 223 34.96 -4.43 -18.80
N VAL A 224 35.56 -5.25 -17.95
CA VAL A 224 35.35 -5.14 -16.50
C VAL A 224 35.76 -3.75 -16.00
N GLU A 225 36.98 -3.32 -16.29
CA GLU A 225 37.49 -2.00 -15.92
C GLU A 225 36.66 -0.85 -16.49
N ASN A 226 36.12 -1.00 -17.71
CA ASN A 226 35.24 -0.01 -18.29
C ASN A 226 34.03 0.27 -17.43
N ASN A 227 33.40 -0.75 -16.81
CA ASN A 227 32.25 -0.55 -15.95
C ASN A 227 32.66 -0.09 -14.53
N LEU A 228 33.83 -0.49 -14.02
CA LEU A 228 34.25 -0.17 -12.65
C LEU A 228 34.76 1.26 -12.47
N ARG A 229 35.36 1.88 -13.49
CA ARG A 229 36.04 3.17 -13.37
C ARG A 229 35.12 4.35 -12.99
N TYR A 230 33.80 4.20 -13.16
CA TYR A 230 32.85 5.28 -12.92
C TYR A 230 32.14 5.11 -11.60
N LYS A 231 32.25 6.11 -10.72
CA LYS A 231 31.54 6.13 -9.42
C LYS A 231 30.02 6.25 -9.57
N PHE A 232 29.58 6.98 -10.59
CA PHE A 232 28.19 7.17 -10.98
C PHE A 232 27.93 6.59 -12.37
N ARG A 233 26.65 6.37 -12.72
CA ARG A 233 26.28 5.85 -14.03
C ARG A 233 26.79 6.77 -15.15
N ASN A 234 27.43 6.19 -16.15
CA ASN A 234 28.05 6.92 -17.24
C ASN A 234 27.61 6.34 -18.60
N VAL A 235 27.52 7.21 -19.63
CA VAL A 235 27.17 6.81 -21.01
C VAL A 235 28.14 5.81 -21.62
N LEU A 236 29.34 5.70 -21.06
CA LEU A 236 30.39 4.77 -21.54
C LEU A 236 30.29 3.38 -20.89
N GLN A 237 29.45 3.20 -19.90
CA GLN A 237 29.17 1.88 -19.31
C GLN A 237 28.19 1.08 -20.16
N PHE A 238 28.23 -0.24 -20.01
CA PHE A 238 27.29 -1.16 -20.64
C PHE A 238 26.47 -1.89 -19.59
N GLU A 239 25.37 -2.49 -20.00
CA GLU A 239 24.53 -3.35 -19.16
C GLU A 239 25.26 -4.66 -18.88
N ALA A 240 25.52 -4.97 -17.62
CA ALA A 240 26.43 -6.05 -17.21
C ALA A 240 25.96 -7.46 -17.61
N GLN A 241 24.65 -7.66 -17.81
CA GLN A 241 24.07 -8.94 -18.23
C GLN A 241 24.13 -9.17 -19.75
N GLU A 242 24.27 -8.13 -20.56
CA GLU A 242 24.26 -8.25 -22.02
C GLU A 242 25.42 -9.08 -22.58
N PRO A 243 26.70 -8.94 -22.13
CA PRO A 243 27.78 -9.82 -22.58
C PRO A 243 27.49 -11.31 -22.34
N PHE A 244 26.86 -11.63 -21.20
CA PHE A 244 26.47 -12.99 -20.87
C PHE A 244 25.47 -13.55 -21.89
N TYR A 245 24.38 -12.81 -22.16
CA TYR A 245 23.37 -13.30 -23.10
C TYR A 245 23.87 -13.38 -24.54
N LEU A 246 24.72 -12.45 -24.97
CA LEU A 246 25.42 -12.55 -26.27
C LEU A 246 26.33 -13.78 -26.34
N GLY A 247 27.06 -14.08 -25.24
CA GLY A 247 27.88 -15.28 -25.11
C GLY A 247 27.04 -16.55 -25.17
N MET A 248 25.95 -16.64 -24.42
CA MET A 248 25.03 -17.77 -24.46
C MET A 248 24.40 -17.96 -25.85
N ALA A 249 24.01 -16.86 -26.50
CA ALA A 249 23.49 -16.93 -27.86
C ALA A 249 24.49 -17.44 -28.88
N SER A 250 25.76 -17.04 -28.77
CA SER A 250 26.84 -17.52 -29.67
C SER A 250 27.09 -19.01 -29.52
N GLN A 251 26.83 -19.58 -28.33
CA GLN A 251 26.97 -21.00 -28.01
C GLN A 251 25.67 -21.79 -28.29
N GLY A 252 24.58 -21.15 -28.74
CA GLY A 252 23.28 -21.81 -28.93
C GLY A 252 22.57 -22.17 -27.61
N ARG A 253 22.98 -21.56 -26.50
CA ARG A 253 22.48 -21.82 -25.14
C ARG A 253 21.51 -20.75 -24.62
N LEU A 254 21.04 -19.82 -25.46
CA LEU A 254 20.05 -18.80 -25.10
C LEU A 254 18.68 -19.18 -25.65
N ILE A 255 17.68 -19.14 -24.78
CA ILE A 255 16.26 -19.17 -25.15
C ILE A 255 15.70 -17.77 -24.90
N LEU A 256 15.11 -17.16 -25.93
CA LEU A 256 14.40 -15.89 -25.79
C LEU A 256 12.90 -16.15 -25.74
N GLU A 257 12.28 -15.76 -24.63
CA GLU A 257 10.84 -15.83 -24.41
C GLU A 257 10.21 -14.43 -24.51
N LYS A 258 8.98 -14.36 -25.00
CA LYS A 258 8.24 -13.08 -25.07
C LYS A 258 7.69 -12.71 -23.70
N GLU A 259 7.78 -11.43 -23.34
CA GLU A 259 7.31 -10.88 -22.06
C GLU A 259 5.79 -10.97 -21.84
N GLY A 260 5.01 -10.87 -22.92
CA GLY A 260 3.59 -10.51 -22.92
C GLY A 260 2.68 -11.34 -22.00
N ASN A 261 3.02 -12.60 -21.73
CA ASN A 261 2.16 -13.49 -20.94
C ASN A 261 2.58 -13.61 -19.47
N VAL A 262 3.81 -13.22 -19.10
CA VAL A 262 4.34 -13.51 -17.77
C VAL A 262 4.86 -12.30 -17.01
N VAL A 263 5.10 -11.17 -17.66
CA VAL A 263 5.66 -9.95 -17.04
C VAL A 263 4.60 -8.89 -16.86
N ARG A 264 4.57 -8.27 -15.69
CA ARG A 264 3.66 -7.17 -15.34
C ARG A 264 4.46 -5.97 -14.85
N TYR A 265 3.94 -4.78 -15.14
CA TYR A 265 4.56 -3.54 -14.73
C TYR A 265 3.56 -2.67 -13.99
N PHE A 266 3.96 -2.24 -12.80
CA PHE A 266 3.37 -1.09 -12.15
C PHE A 266 4.29 0.11 -12.41
N LYS A 267 3.78 1.08 -13.12
CA LYS A 267 4.50 2.32 -13.40
C LYS A 267 3.54 3.47 -13.20
N ARG A 268 3.73 4.22 -12.12
CA ARG A 268 2.82 5.31 -11.76
C ARG A 268 2.58 6.24 -12.95
N ARG A 269 1.30 6.53 -13.22
CA ARG A 269 0.85 7.49 -14.22
C ARG A 269 -0.05 8.53 -13.55
N ASN A 270 -0.03 9.76 -14.05
CA ASN A 270 -0.88 10.86 -13.56
C ASN A 270 -2.36 10.72 -13.99
N SER A 271 -2.88 9.49 -14.06
CA SER A 271 -4.28 9.21 -14.37
C SER A 271 -5.01 8.84 -13.08
N PRO A 272 -6.07 9.53 -12.74
CA PRO A 272 -6.89 9.20 -11.58
C PRO A 272 -7.41 7.76 -11.64
N GLY A 273 -7.40 7.05 -10.50
CA GLY A 273 -7.84 5.65 -10.42
C GLY A 273 -6.88 4.64 -11.07
N TYR A 274 -5.70 5.07 -11.53
CA TYR A 274 -4.72 4.16 -12.13
C TYR A 274 -4.31 3.04 -11.17
N VAL A 275 -4.02 3.38 -9.91
CA VAL A 275 -3.56 2.41 -8.90
C VAL A 275 -4.65 1.38 -8.64
N ASP A 276 -5.90 1.81 -8.40
CA ASP A 276 -7.02 0.90 -8.13
C ASP A 276 -7.28 -0.03 -9.33
N SER A 277 -7.32 0.52 -10.54
CA SER A 277 -7.52 -0.28 -11.75
C SER A 277 -6.36 -1.25 -12.02
N LYS A 278 -5.13 -0.87 -11.67
CA LYS A 278 -3.94 -1.69 -11.85
C LYS A 278 -3.90 -2.85 -10.84
N ILE A 279 -4.23 -2.58 -9.57
CA ILE A 279 -4.34 -3.61 -8.54
C ILE A 279 -5.44 -4.60 -8.91
N ALA A 280 -6.63 -4.12 -9.32
CA ALA A 280 -7.72 -5.00 -9.75
C ALA A 280 -7.32 -5.88 -10.95
N ALA A 281 -6.56 -5.33 -11.91
CA ALA A 281 -6.03 -6.11 -13.02
C ALA A 281 -5.01 -7.17 -12.58
N PHE A 282 -4.19 -6.88 -11.59
CA PHE A 282 -3.25 -7.85 -11.02
C PHE A 282 -3.97 -8.95 -10.22
N ASP A 283 -5.02 -8.60 -9.47
CA ASP A 283 -5.83 -9.57 -8.73
C ASP A 283 -6.58 -10.55 -9.68
N ALA A 284 -7.00 -10.07 -10.84
CA ALA A 284 -7.65 -10.89 -11.87
C ALA A 284 -6.67 -11.71 -12.74
N ASP A 285 -5.36 -11.46 -12.62
CA ASP A 285 -4.36 -12.08 -13.49
C ASP A 285 -3.96 -13.47 -13.01
N THR A 286 -4.16 -14.46 -13.84
CA THR A 286 -3.80 -15.86 -13.57
C THR A 286 -2.53 -16.32 -14.29
N THR A 287 -1.92 -15.46 -15.10
CA THR A 287 -0.79 -15.82 -15.98
C THR A 287 0.52 -15.12 -15.64
N GLY A 288 0.45 -14.00 -14.92
CA GLY A 288 1.61 -13.23 -14.49
C GLY A 288 2.51 -14.02 -13.54
N LYS A 289 3.82 -14.00 -13.80
CA LYS A 289 4.85 -14.61 -12.95
C LYS A 289 5.75 -13.58 -12.29
N PHE A 290 6.08 -12.52 -13.03
CA PHE A 290 6.99 -11.47 -12.62
C PHE A 290 6.30 -10.13 -12.62
N VAL A 291 6.51 -9.34 -11.60
CA VAL A 291 6.01 -7.97 -11.53
C VAL A 291 7.11 -7.02 -11.07
N CYS A 292 7.19 -5.88 -11.76
CA CYS A 292 8.06 -4.78 -11.37
C CYS A 292 7.22 -3.62 -10.83
N PHE A 293 7.56 -3.15 -9.63
CA PHE A 293 6.95 -1.97 -9.00
C PHE A 293 7.88 -0.79 -9.08
N ASN A 294 7.86 -0.10 -10.22
CA ASN A 294 8.74 1.03 -10.46
C ASN A 294 8.10 2.37 -10.05
N SER A 295 8.89 3.25 -9.44
CA SER A 295 8.50 4.64 -9.17
C SER A 295 7.38 4.82 -8.13
N LEU A 296 7.33 3.98 -7.08
CA LEU A 296 6.37 4.11 -5.99
C LEU A 296 6.48 5.43 -5.23
N ASN A 297 7.66 6.04 -5.22
CA ASN A 297 7.90 7.36 -4.61
C ASN A 297 7.12 8.51 -5.27
N TYR A 298 6.61 8.33 -6.49
CA TYR A 298 5.72 9.31 -7.15
C TYR A 298 4.23 9.08 -6.84
N CYS A 299 3.89 7.99 -6.16
CA CYS A 299 2.54 7.75 -5.68
C CYS A 299 2.23 8.69 -4.52
N THR A 300 0.97 9.11 -4.40
CA THR A 300 0.50 9.78 -3.18
C THR A 300 0.59 8.81 -2.00
N PRO A 301 0.59 9.29 -0.74
CA PRO A 301 0.59 8.40 0.43
C PRO A 301 -0.51 7.35 0.40
N ASP A 302 -1.72 7.70 -0.04
CA ASP A 302 -2.84 6.78 -0.24
C ASP A 302 -2.56 5.72 -1.32
N GLU A 303 -2.05 6.15 -2.48
CA GLU A 303 -1.68 5.24 -3.56
C GLU A 303 -0.56 4.29 -3.12
N GLN A 304 0.44 4.78 -2.37
CA GLN A 304 1.51 3.95 -1.81
C GLN A 304 0.94 2.88 -0.88
N GLU A 305 0.05 3.29 0.04
CA GLU A 305 -0.57 2.35 0.97
C GLU A 305 -1.35 1.25 0.27
N LYS A 306 -2.16 1.58 -0.74
CA LYS A 306 -2.89 0.59 -1.55
C LYS A 306 -1.94 -0.41 -2.21
N VAL A 307 -0.82 0.08 -2.75
CA VAL A 307 0.20 -0.79 -3.35
C VAL A 307 0.85 -1.67 -2.29
N LEU A 308 1.23 -1.11 -1.13
CA LEU A 308 1.83 -1.88 -0.05
C LEU A 308 0.90 -2.97 0.49
N LEU A 309 -0.39 -2.68 0.66
CA LEU A 309 -1.40 -3.68 1.03
C LEU A 309 -1.53 -4.79 -0.02
N TYR A 310 -1.49 -4.44 -1.31
CA TYR A 310 -1.44 -5.43 -2.38
C TYR A 310 -0.20 -6.32 -2.26
N LEU A 311 0.98 -5.72 -2.06
CA LEU A 311 2.25 -6.44 -1.93
C LEU A 311 2.27 -7.35 -0.70
N GLU A 312 1.76 -6.90 0.43
CA GLU A 312 1.62 -7.72 1.65
C GLU A 312 0.75 -8.95 1.40
N ARG A 313 -0.41 -8.76 0.76
CA ARG A 313 -1.32 -9.86 0.40
C ARG A 313 -0.67 -10.82 -0.59
N MET A 314 -0.07 -10.30 -1.66
CA MET A 314 0.60 -11.09 -2.71
C MET A 314 1.73 -11.94 -2.11
N THR A 315 2.55 -11.36 -1.23
CA THR A 315 3.70 -12.04 -0.64
C THR A 315 3.36 -12.86 0.61
N GLY A 316 2.15 -12.70 1.17
CA GLY A 316 1.71 -13.38 2.39
C GLY A 316 2.31 -12.79 3.67
N LEU A 317 2.84 -11.57 3.64
CA LEU A 317 3.37 -10.86 4.82
C LEU A 317 2.28 -10.22 5.67
N GLY A 318 1.09 -10.05 5.12
CA GLY A 318 -0.05 -9.41 5.78
C GLY A 318 -1.16 -9.07 4.78
N GLY A 319 -2.01 -8.13 5.14
CA GLY A 319 -3.02 -7.61 4.22
C GLY A 319 -4.10 -8.62 3.83
N ARG A 320 -4.31 -9.71 4.60
CA ARG A 320 -5.39 -10.64 4.32
C ARG A 320 -6.75 -9.95 4.47
N PRO A 321 -7.62 -10.03 3.44
CA PRO A 321 -8.98 -9.55 3.59
C PRO A 321 -9.69 -10.34 4.69
N LEU A 322 -10.47 -9.65 5.49
CA LEU A 322 -11.29 -10.27 6.52
C LEU A 322 -12.63 -10.70 5.92
N GLU A 323 -13.07 -11.89 6.32
CA GLU A 323 -14.42 -12.37 6.03
C GLU A 323 -15.46 -11.60 6.84
N ARG A 324 -16.70 -11.48 6.33
CA ARG A 324 -17.77 -10.72 7.01
C ARG A 324 -17.93 -11.10 8.48
N ARG A 325 -17.93 -12.39 8.81
CA ARG A 325 -18.07 -12.80 10.20
C ARG A 325 -16.88 -12.39 11.07
N GLU A 326 -15.67 -12.38 10.53
CA GLU A 326 -14.49 -11.87 11.23
C GLU A 326 -14.60 -10.36 11.47
N ILE A 327 -15.12 -9.60 10.48
CA ILE A 327 -15.42 -8.17 10.62
C ILE A 327 -16.40 -7.97 11.78
N GLN A 328 -17.53 -8.67 11.76
CA GLN A 328 -18.54 -8.60 12.82
C GLN A 328 -17.96 -8.90 14.21
N MET A 329 -17.15 -9.96 14.34
CA MET A 329 -16.55 -10.31 15.63
C MET A 329 -15.53 -9.26 16.12
N ARG A 330 -14.75 -8.66 15.22
CA ARG A 330 -13.84 -7.57 15.59
C ARG A 330 -14.59 -6.27 15.96
N LEU A 331 -15.68 -5.96 15.28
CA LEU A 331 -16.58 -4.88 15.67
C LEU A 331 -17.17 -5.09 17.05
N LEU A 332 -17.58 -6.33 17.37
CA LEU A 332 -18.06 -6.70 18.70
C LEU A 332 -16.98 -6.51 19.77
N ASP A 333 -15.72 -6.82 19.48
CA ASP A 333 -14.62 -6.60 20.41
C ASP A 333 -14.36 -5.10 20.67
N ILE A 334 -14.48 -4.24 19.64
CA ILE A 334 -14.45 -2.78 19.81
C ILE A 334 -15.63 -2.34 20.69
N LEU A 335 -16.84 -2.83 20.42
CA LEU A 335 -18.04 -2.50 21.21
C LEU A 335 -17.88 -2.88 22.68
N ARG A 336 -17.30 -4.06 22.97
CA ARG A 336 -17.01 -4.50 24.34
C ARG A 336 -16.06 -3.56 25.08
N ASP A 337 -15.01 -3.08 24.41
CA ASP A 337 -14.07 -2.13 25.03
C ASP A 337 -14.73 -0.77 25.28
N VAL A 338 -15.52 -0.28 24.33
CA VAL A 338 -16.29 0.96 24.47
C VAL A 338 -17.33 0.85 25.60
N ASP A 339 -18.07 -0.27 25.66
CA ASP A 339 -19.04 -0.52 26.74
C ASP A 339 -18.37 -0.56 28.12
N ALA A 340 -17.27 -1.29 28.23
CA ALA A 340 -16.49 -1.38 29.47
C ALA A 340 -16.02 0.02 29.92
N PHE A 341 -15.50 0.83 29.01
CA PHE A 341 -15.11 2.21 29.31
C PHE A 341 -16.30 3.08 29.74
N CYS A 342 -17.41 3.00 29.02
CA CYS A 342 -18.61 3.77 29.35
C CYS A 342 -19.15 3.40 30.74
N ARG A 343 -19.19 2.11 31.08
CA ARG A 343 -19.59 1.64 32.43
C ARG A 343 -18.64 2.13 33.52
N GLU A 344 -17.33 2.04 33.28
CA GLU A 344 -16.29 2.52 34.21
C GLU A 344 -16.45 4.02 34.53
N ARG A 345 -16.80 4.80 33.54
CA ARG A 345 -16.92 6.28 33.62
C ARG A 345 -18.33 6.81 33.85
N GLY A 346 -19.32 5.90 33.89
CA GLY A 346 -20.73 6.26 34.07
C GLY A 346 -21.28 7.08 32.88
N LEU A 347 -20.81 6.77 31.66
CA LEU A 347 -21.26 7.41 30.42
C LEU A 347 -22.45 6.64 29.83
N ARG A 348 -23.43 7.38 29.35
CA ARG A 348 -24.63 6.84 28.71
C ARG A 348 -24.41 6.71 27.22
N TYR A 349 -24.81 5.59 26.64
CA TYR A 349 -24.91 5.40 25.20
C TYR A 349 -26.07 4.47 24.88
N SER A 350 -26.46 4.35 23.63
CA SER A 350 -27.36 3.32 23.12
C SER A 350 -26.82 2.75 21.81
N MET A 351 -26.95 1.45 21.63
CA MET A 351 -26.96 0.88 20.28
C MET A 351 -28.02 1.62 19.45
N ALA A 352 -27.74 1.86 18.16
CA ALA A 352 -28.60 2.63 17.29
C ALA A 352 -28.79 1.96 15.93
N TYR A 353 -29.73 2.44 15.15
CA TYR A 353 -29.98 2.06 13.75
C TYR A 353 -29.92 0.56 13.47
N GLY A 354 -29.05 0.13 12.54
CA GLY A 354 -28.82 -1.27 12.18
C GLY A 354 -28.40 -2.14 13.36
N THR A 355 -27.55 -1.62 14.23
CA THR A 355 -27.07 -2.32 15.43
C THR A 355 -28.20 -2.61 16.41
N LEU A 356 -29.04 -1.62 16.71
CA LEU A 356 -30.21 -1.79 17.60
C LEU A 356 -31.25 -2.73 16.98
N LEU A 357 -31.51 -2.58 15.69
CA LEU A 357 -32.40 -3.48 14.96
C LEU A 357 -31.87 -4.93 14.99
N GLY A 358 -30.57 -5.12 14.87
CA GLY A 358 -29.89 -6.40 15.00
C GLY A 358 -30.09 -6.99 16.39
N ALA A 359 -29.87 -6.22 17.46
CA ALA A 359 -30.09 -6.64 18.84
C ALA A 359 -31.53 -7.12 19.09
N VAL A 360 -32.51 -6.39 18.58
CA VAL A 360 -33.93 -6.70 18.80
C VAL A 360 -34.37 -7.89 17.98
N ARG A 361 -34.09 -7.91 16.67
CA ARG A 361 -34.62 -8.87 15.71
C ARG A 361 -33.79 -10.16 15.61
N HIS A 362 -32.46 -10.04 15.66
CA HIS A 362 -31.53 -11.15 15.40
C HIS A 362 -30.75 -11.59 16.65
N LYS A 363 -30.82 -10.83 17.74
CA LYS A 363 -30.01 -11.02 18.96
C LYS A 363 -28.50 -10.90 18.70
N GLY A 364 -28.12 -10.16 17.66
CA GLY A 364 -26.77 -9.97 17.20
C GLY A 364 -26.77 -9.17 15.90
N PHE A 365 -25.73 -9.29 15.12
CA PHE A 365 -25.66 -8.63 13.83
C PHE A 365 -26.78 -9.05 12.88
N ILE A 366 -27.27 -8.12 12.09
CA ILE A 366 -28.03 -8.45 10.90
C ILE A 366 -27.06 -9.22 9.96
N PRO A 367 -27.46 -10.38 9.38
CA PRO A 367 -26.51 -11.28 8.69
C PRO A 367 -25.71 -10.67 7.54
N TRP A 368 -26.21 -9.58 6.94
CA TRP A 368 -25.55 -8.86 5.83
C TRP A 368 -24.96 -7.53 6.24
N ASP A 369 -24.99 -7.17 7.53
CA ASP A 369 -24.48 -5.92 8.09
C ASP A 369 -23.01 -6.05 8.53
N ASP A 370 -22.26 -4.96 8.45
CA ASP A 370 -20.83 -4.91 8.72
C ASP A 370 -20.40 -3.61 9.43
N ASP A 371 -21.32 -2.98 10.16
CA ASP A 371 -21.06 -1.81 11.00
C ASP A 371 -21.70 -1.91 12.40
N ILE A 372 -21.27 -1.03 13.29
CA ILE A 372 -21.89 -0.78 14.61
C ILE A 372 -22.01 0.73 14.80
N ASP A 373 -23.24 1.15 15.11
CA ASP A 373 -23.60 2.52 15.37
C ASP A 373 -24.06 2.69 16.82
N LEU A 374 -23.54 3.73 17.48
CA LEU A 374 -23.94 4.16 18.82
C LEU A 374 -24.42 5.61 18.81
N LEU A 375 -25.44 5.90 19.62
CA LEU A 375 -25.87 7.25 19.94
C LEU A 375 -25.49 7.60 21.37
N MET A 376 -24.94 8.78 21.59
CA MET A 376 -24.46 9.24 22.89
C MET A 376 -24.90 10.68 23.15
N PRO A 377 -25.55 10.99 24.30
CA PRO A 377 -25.87 12.37 24.67
C PRO A 377 -24.63 13.26 24.61
N ARG A 378 -24.77 14.50 24.13
CA ARG A 378 -23.61 15.41 23.91
C ARG A 378 -22.69 15.54 25.14
N PRO A 379 -23.17 15.69 26.38
CA PRO A 379 -22.27 15.78 27.53
C PRO A 379 -21.42 14.51 27.73
N ASP A 380 -22.02 13.33 27.54
CA ASP A 380 -21.32 12.05 27.63
C ASP A 380 -20.35 11.86 26.46
N PHE A 381 -20.75 12.27 25.26
CA PHE A 381 -19.92 12.23 24.06
C PHE A 381 -18.64 13.08 24.19
N GLU A 382 -18.75 14.30 24.71
CA GLU A 382 -17.59 15.17 24.90
C GLU A 382 -16.61 14.60 25.93
N ARG A 383 -17.15 14.02 27.01
CA ARG A 383 -16.32 13.30 28.00
C ARG A 383 -15.68 12.05 27.37
N PHE A 384 -16.44 11.29 26.61
CA PHE A 384 -15.93 10.09 25.93
C PHE A 384 -14.74 10.43 25.02
N VAL A 385 -14.89 11.40 24.14
CA VAL A 385 -13.83 11.80 23.19
C VAL A 385 -12.60 12.33 23.94
N ALA A 386 -12.80 13.10 25.02
CA ALA A 386 -11.69 13.66 25.80
C ALA A 386 -10.92 12.60 26.63
N GLU A 387 -11.59 11.56 27.11
CA GLU A 387 -11.05 10.63 28.10
C GLU A 387 -10.67 9.25 27.51
N TYR A 388 -11.27 8.81 26.40
CA TYR A 388 -11.04 7.47 25.86
C TYR A 388 -9.63 7.29 25.30
N GLY A 389 -9.16 8.21 24.45
CA GLY A 389 -7.80 8.19 23.90
C GLY A 389 -7.48 6.90 23.13
N ARG A 390 -6.42 6.21 23.58
CA ARG A 390 -6.02 4.91 23.06
C ARG A 390 -6.05 3.85 24.16
N ARG A 391 -6.74 2.73 23.90
CA ARG A 391 -6.90 1.59 24.82
C ARG A 391 -6.47 0.30 24.11
N GLY A 392 -5.28 -0.19 24.42
CA GLY A 392 -4.72 -1.36 23.72
C GLY A 392 -4.65 -1.13 22.21
N PRO A 393 -5.33 -1.96 21.40
CA PRO A 393 -5.35 -1.80 19.95
C PRO A 393 -6.40 -0.80 19.46
N TYR A 394 -7.24 -0.24 20.32
CA TYR A 394 -8.34 0.65 19.94
C TYR A 394 -7.98 2.12 20.19
N GLU A 395 -8.34 2.97 19.25
CA GLU A 395 -8.07 4.41 19.31
C GLU A 395 -9.31 5.19 18.86
N VAL A 396 -9.65 6.25 19.58
CA VAL A 396 -10.72 7.15 19.17
C VAL A 396 -10.22 8.17 18.17
N LEU A 397 -10.99 8.41 17.12
CA LEU A 397 -10.76 9.45 16.13
C LEU A 397 -11.95 10.41 16.14
N TYR A 398 -11.69 11.70 16.35
CA TYR A 398 -12.67 12.76 16.30
C TYR A 398 -12.04 14.08 15.86
N GLY A 399 -12.79 14.88 15.11
CA GLY A 399 -12.33 16.19 14.69
C GLY A 399 -11.18 16.15 13.68
N THR A 400 -10.14 16.91 13.97
CA THR A 400 -8.97 17.12 13.10
C THR A 400 -7.68 16.61 13.74
N ASP A 401 -7.76 15.65 14.63
CA ASP A 401 -6.61 15.19 15.45
C ASP A 401 -5.41 14.67 14.62
N LYS A 402 -5.65 14.38 13.33
CA LYS A 402 -4.60 14.00 12.38
C LYS A 402 -4.72 14.83 11.08
N PRO A 403 -4.30 16.11 11.08
CA PRO A 403 -4.35 16.97 9.89
C PRO A 403 -3.65 16.37 8.66
N GLU A 404 -2.60 15.59 8.89
CA GLU A 404 -1.81 14.92 7.85
C GLU A 404 -2.58 13.79 7.16
N ALA A 405 -3.55 13.18 7.84
CA ALA A 405 -4.37 12.10 7.32
C ALA A 405 -5.63 12.59 6.59
N ALA A 406 -5.82 13.90 6.41
CA ALA A 406 -7.04 14.50 5.87
C ALA A 406 -8.33 14.02 6.58
N PHE A 407 -8.20 13.51 7.81
CA PHE A 407 -9.33 13.04 8.60
C PHE A 407 -10.04 14.23 9.25
N VAL A 408 -11.27 14.46 8.83
CA VAL A 408 -12.16 15.42 9.47
C VAL A 408 -13.52 14.76 9.63
N ASN A 409 -13.90 14.48 10.86
CA ASN A 409 -15.21 13.89 11.13
C ASN A 409 -15.91 14.57 12.31
N PHE A 410 -17.20 14.81 12.19
CA PHE A 410 -18.03 15.49 13.18
C PHE A 410 -18.78 14.53 14.13
N PHE A 411 -18.53 13.23 14.02
CA PHE A 411 -18.85 12.19 14.97
C PHE A 411 -17.58 11.37 15.27
N ALA A 412 -17.54 10.62 16.36
CA ALA A 412 -16.37 9.87 16.74
C ALA A 412 -16.36 8.48 16.07
N LYS A 413 -15.18 8.00 15.78
CA LYS A 413 -14.92 6.61 15.38
C LYS A 413 -13.97 5.99 16.37
N VAL A 414 -14.27 4.78 16.85
CA VAL A 414 -13.29 3.96 17.58
C VAL A 414 -12.83 2.85 16.65
N HIS A 415 -11.54 2.84 16.32
CA HIS A 415 -11.00 1.92 15.32
C HIS A 415 -9.98 0.94 15.90
N ASP A 416 -9.89 -0.24 15.28
CA ASP A 416 -8.87 -1.26 15.56
C ASP A 416 -7.60 -0.97 14.73
N THR A 417 -6.54 -0.53 15.38
CA THR A 417 -5.24 -0.20 14.75
C THR A 417 -4.52 -1.40 14.13
N ARG A 418 -4.99 -2.64 14.38
CA ARG A 418 -4.49 -3.89 13.78
C ARG A 418 -5.13 -4.18 12.42
N THR A 419 -6.00 -3.31 11.95
CA THR A 419 -6.72 -3.48 10.69
C THR A 419 -6.61 -2.24 9.81
N ARG A 420 -6.97 -2.39 8.54
CA ARG A 420 -7.09 -1.30 7.58
C ARG A 420 -8.42 -1.44 6.84
N SER A 421 -9.19 -0.35 6.83
CA SER A 421 -10.43 -0.25 6.07
C SER A 421 -10.23 0.57 4.80
N ILE A 422 -10.81 0.11 3.69
CA ILE A 422 -10.83 0.82 2.42
C ILE A 422 -12.28 0.95 1.97
N GLU A 423 -12.75 2.18 1.90
CA GLU A 423 -14.06 2.53 1.34
C GLU A 423 -13.87 3.16 -0.06
N PRO A 424 -14.43 2.58 -1.15
CA PRO A 424 -14.17 3.02 -2.52
C PRO A 424 -14.56 4.45 -2.86
N ARG A 425 -15.42 5.09 -2.06
CA ARG A 425 -15.98 6.43 -2.33
C ARG A 425 -15.56 7.50 -1.32
N MET A 426 -14.82 7.11 -0.30
CA MET A 426 -14.34 8.04 0.72
C MET A 426 -12.93 8.53 0.40
N PRO A 427 -12.54 9.72 0.86
CA PRO A 427 -11.13 10.09 0.88
C PRO A 427 -10.32 9.03 1.61
N ALA A 428 -9.06 8.88 1.25
CA ALA A 428 -8.15 7.92 1.87
C ALA A 428 -7.95 8.21 3.36
N TYR A 429 -8.83 7.68 4.17
CA TYR A 429 -8.67 7.69 5.60
C TYR A 429 -7.80 6.50 6.02
N HIS A 430 -6.72 6.82 6.73
CA HIS A 430 -5.78 5.81 7.23
C HIS A 430 -6.22 5.27 8.60
N PHE A 431 -7.41 4.67 8.68
CA PHE A 431 -7.88 4.03 9.91
C PHE A 431 -8.34 2.58 9.66
N GLY A 432 -8.44 1.82 10.74
CA GLY A 432 -8.89 0.42 10.71
C GLY A 432 -10.41 0.28 10.76
N LEU A 433 -10.84 -0.97 10.87
CA LEU A 433 -12.23 -1.31 11.15
C LEU A 433 -12.70 -0.54 12.40
N ASN A 434 -13.87 0.06 12.35
CA ASN A 434 -14.33 0.99 13.37
C ASN A 434 -15.83 0.87 13.65
N ILE A 435 -16.22 1.37 14.82
CA ILE A 435 -17.60 1.65 15.18
C ILE A 435 -17.83 3.17 15.20
N ASP A 436 -19.05 3.58 14.88
CA ASP A 436 -19.44 4.98 14.81
C ASP A 436 -20.19 5.40 16.06
N ILE A 437 -19.82 6.54 16.66
CA ILE A 437 -20.45 7.11 17.84
C ILE A 437 -20.96 8.51 17.49
N PHE A 438 -22.26 8.62 17.41
CA PHE A 438 -22.93 9.86 17.01
C PHE A 438 -23.38 10.68 18.22
N PRO A 439 -23.06 11.96 18.30
CA PRO A 439 -23.57 12.82 19.35
C PRO A 439 -25.06 13.12 19.16
N VAL A 440 -25.78 13.16 20.28
CA VAL A 440 -27.18 13.59 20.36
C VAL A 440 -27.22 14.99 20.96
N ASP A 441 -27.74 15.92 20.18
CA ASP A 441 -27.88 17.32 20.53
C ASP A 441 -29.36 17.72 20.70
N GLY A 442 -29.62 18.89 21.29
CA GLY A 442 -30.94 19.47 21.32
C GLY A 442 -31.48 19.82 19.93
N LYS A 443 -32.77 19.73 19.78
CA LYS A 443 -33.52 20.14 18.58
C LYS A 443 -34.48 21.27 18.94
N PRO A 444 -34.68 22.28 18.05
CA PRO A 444 -35.68 23.29 18.27
C PRO A 444 -37.10 22.71 18.21
N ASP A 445 -38.02 23.28 18.99
CA ASP A 445 -39.44 22.91 18.93
C ASP A 445 -40.13 23.36 17.62
N ASP A 446 -39.61 24.40 16.98
CA ASP A 446 -40.10 24.90 15.69
C ASP A 446 -39.52 24.07 14.55
N GLU A 447 -40.38 23.32 13.85
CA GLU A 447 -40.02 22.46 12.73
C GLU A 447 -39.35 23.23 11.57
N ALA A 448 -39.81 24.46 11.28
CA ALA A 448 -39.24 25.27 10.20
C ALA A 448 -37.81 25.72 10.54
N VAL A 449 -37.54 26.02 11.82
CA VAL A 449 -36.19 26.32 12.31
C VAL A 449 -35.31 25.08 12.18
N ASN A 450 -35.79 23.92 12.60
CA ASN A 450 -35.05 22.67 12.51
C ASN A 450 -34.71 22.33 11.05
N LEU A 451 -35.68 22.41 10.15
CA LEU A 451 -35.49 22.09 8.73
C LEU A 451 -34.44 23.01 8.05
N ARG A 452 -34.47 24.33 8.38
CA ARG A 452 -33.44 25.27 7.88
C ARG A 452 -32.04 24.92 8.39
N ARG A 453 -31.94 24.55 9.67
CA ARG A 453 -30.70 24.15 10.33
C ARG A 453 -30.12 22.85 9.69
N GLU A 454 -30.95 21.85 9.48
CA GLU A 454 -30.54 20.57 8.84
C GLU A 454 -30.10 20.79 7.39
N ARG A 455 -30.82 21.59 6.62
CA ARG A 455 -30.40 21.93 5.24
C ARG A 455 -29.05 22.64 5.21
N ARG A 456 -28.81 23.57 6.14
CA ARG A 456 -27.53 24.27 6.29
C ARG A 456 -26.43 23.25 6.62
N PHE A 457 -26.67 22.39 7.59
CA PHE A 457 -25.73 21.33 7.99
C PHE A 457 -25.41 20.40 6.84
N CYS A 458 -26.39 19.86 6.12
CA CYS A 458 -26.16 18.99 4.95
C CYS A 458 -25.36 19.68 3.85
N SER A 459 -25.62 20.98 3.61
CA SER A 459 -24.82 21.76 2.67
C SER A 459 -23.36 21.90 3.11
N ASP A 460 -23.12 22.15 4.40
CA ASP A 460 -21.78 22.31 4.97
C ASP A 460 -21.02 20.97 4.96
N VAL A 461 -21.70 19.84 5.23
CA VAL A 461 -21.14 18.48 5.08
C VAL A 461 -20.74 18.22 3.64
N HIS A 462 -21.61 18.56 2.68
CA HIS A 462 -21.28 18.39 1.26
C HIS A 462 -20.02 19.19 0.88
N HIS A 463 -19.90 20.44 1.31
CA HIS A 463 -18.70 21.24 1.06
C HIS A 463 -17.44 20.67 1.72
N LEU A 464 -17.53 20.15 2.95
CA LEU A 464 -16.42 19.49 3.62
C LEU A 464 -15.93 18.27 2.81
N TYR A 465 -16.85 17.38 2.40
CA TYR A 465 -16.48 16.21 1.59
C TYR A 465 -15.89 16.59 0.24
N MET A 466 -16.42 17.63 -0.42
CA MET A 466 -15.84 18.16 -1.65
C MET A 466 -14.43 18.72 -1.43
N ARG A 467 -14.18 19.34 -0.28
CA ARG A 467 -12.88 19.91 0.08
C ARG A 467 -11.81 18.83 0.34
N LEU A 468 -12.23 17.66 0.85
CA LEU A 468 -11.35 16.52 1.14
C LEU A 468 -11.06 15.65 -0.08
N ARG A 469 -11.86 15.77 -1.15
CA ARG A 469 -11.62 15.02 -2.40
C ARG A 469 -10.59 15.73 -3.28
N PRO A 470 -9.77 14.99 -4.06
CA PRO A 470 -8.88 15.60 -5.03
C PRO A 470 -9.70 16.34 -6.11
N LEU A 471 -9.16 17.47 -6.59
CA LEU A 471 -9.79 18.31 -7.63
C LEU A 471 -10.04 17.61 -8.97
N TRP A 472 -9.39 16.48 -9.23
CA TRP A 472 -9.43 15.80 -10.52
C TRP A 472 -9.47 14.28 -10.35
N PRO A 473 -10.34 13.56 -11.12
CA PRO A 473 -11.29 14.05 -12.12
C PRO A 473 -12.56 14.60 -11.47
N LEU A 474 -13.04 15.72 -12.00
CA LEU A 474 -14.40 16.18 -11.71
C LEU A 474 -15.39 15.12 -12.20
N SER A 475 -16.18 14.58 -11.30
CA SER A 475 -17.29 13.73 -11.72
C SER A 475 -18.33 14.60 -12.43
N LEU A 476 -19.01 14.06 -13.45
CA LEU A 476 -20.12 14.75 -14.12
C LEU A 476 -21.26 15.13 -13.15
N HIS A 477 -21.25 14.60 -11.93
CA HIS A 477 -22.27 14.82 -10.90
C HIS A 477 -21.85 15.88 -9.87
N ASP A 478 -20.58 16.34 -9.88
CA ASP A 478 -20.05 17.32 -8.94
C ASP A 478 -19.81 18.65 -9.68
N PRO A 479 -20.72 19.63 -9.58
CA PRO A 479 -20.55 20.88 -10.31
C PRO A 479 -19.29 21.64 -9.84
N LEU A 480 -18.51 22.15 -10.78
CA LEU A 480 -17.29 22.92 -10.54
C LEU A 480 -17.49 24.03 -9.49
N PHE A 481 -18.67 24.68 -9.49
CA PHE A 481 -18.99 25.73 -8.53
C PHE A 481 -19.09 25.23 -7.08
N ALA A 482 -19.58 24.00 -6.84
CA ALA A 482 -19.63 23.41 -5.51
C ALA A 482 -18.22 23.13 -4.99
N HIS A 483 -17.34 22.67 -5.88
CA HIS A 483 -15.93 22.44 -5.57
C HIS A 483 -15.20 23.75 -5.24
N LEU A 484 -15.38 24.78 -6.06
CA LEU A 484 -14.82 26.11 -5.78
C LEU A 484 -15.37 26.72 -4.46
N ALA A 485 -16.65 26.50 -4.17
CA ALA A 485 -17.25 26.95 -2.91
C ALA A 485 -16.65 26.24 -1.69
N SER A 486 -16.24 24.99 -1.82
CA SER A 486 -15.61 24.21 -0.74
C SER A 486 -14.26 24.78 -0.29
N TYR A 487 -13.56 25.50 -1.17
CA TYR A 487 -12.27 26.14 -0.87
C TYR A 487 -12.38 27.47 -0.10
N LYS A 488 -13.60 27.96 0.17
CA LYS A 488 -13.81 29.17 0.98
C LYS A 488 -13.34 29.01 2.42
N LEU A 489 -13.37 27.79 2.94
CA LEU A 489 -12.94 27.45 4.29
C LEU A 489 -11.91 26.30 4.26
N SER A 490 -11.03 26.27 5.25
CA SER A 490 -10.17 25.11 5.51
C SER A 490 -11.01 23.93 6.05
N PRO A 491 -10.50 22.69 5.99
CA PRO A 491 -11.19 21.55 6.61
C PRO A 491 -11.50 21.76 8.09
N LEU A 492 -10.60 22.38 8.85
CA LEU A 492 -10.80 22.73 10.26
C LEU A 492 -11.97 23.73 10.42
N GLN A 493 -12.00 24.78 9.63
CA GLN A 493 -13.07 25.77 9.68
C GLN A 493 -14.44 25.18 9.30
N TRP A 494 -14.47 24.22 8.35
CA TRP A 494 -15.69 23.47 8.05
C TRP A 494 -16.13 22.61 9.22
N PHE A 495 -15.19 21.94 9.90
CA PHE A 495 -15.48 21.16 11.10
C PHE A 495 -16.03 22.03 12.24
N GLU A 496 -15.40 23.16 12.54
CA GLU A 496 -15.86 24.11 13.56
C GLU A 496 -17.27 24.61 13.27
N ARG A 497 -17.56 24.93 12.02
CA ARG A 497 -18.87 25.38 11.59
C ARG A 497 -19.93 24.28 11.73
N LEU A 498 -19.62 23.05 11.34
CA LEU A 498 -20.52 21.91 11.50
C LEU A 498 -20.80 21.62 12.97
N THR A 499 -19.79 21.54 13.81
CA THR A 499 -19.94 21.27 15.24
C THR A 499 -20.64 22.40 15.96
N SER A 500 -20.41 23.66 15.58
CA SER A 500 -21.16 24.80 16.09
C SER A 500 -22.66 24.72 15.74
N THR A 501 -22.98 24.32 14.49
CA THR A 501 -24.39 24.12 14.08
C THR A 501 -25.03 22.97 14.86
N MET A 502 -24.31 21.88 15.15
CA MET A 502 -24.82 20.76 15.95
C MET A 502 -25.12 21.19 17.40
N LYS A 503 -24.28 22.03 17.98
CA LYS A 503 -24.37 22.50 19.38
C LYS A 503 -25.26 23.74 19.56
N GLU A 504 -25.91 24.24 18.51
CA GLU A 504 -26.75 25.45 18.57
C GLU A 504 -27.87 25.33 19.60
N PHE A 505 -28.40 24.13 19.81
CA PHE A 505 -29.36 23.81 20.86
C PHE A 505 -28.72 22.78 21.82
N PRO A 506 -28.51 23.12 23.09
CA PRO A 506 -27.87 22.19 24.02
C PRO A 506 -28.78 20.99 24.32
N PHE A 507 -28.19 19.82 24.56
CA PHE A 507 -28.92 18.62 24.97
C PHE A 507 -29.73 18.88 26.25
N GLU A 508 -29.05 19.45 27.25
CA GLU A 508 -29.69 19.82 28.51
C GLU A 508 -30.57 21.07 28.33
N GLY A 509 -31.81 20.96 28.76
CA GLY A 509 -32.80 22.06 28.63
C GLY A 509 -33.63 22.00 27.34
N SER A 510 -33.27 21.21 26.34
CA SER A 510 -34.10 21.00 25.16
C SER A 510 -35.19 19.95 25.45
N ARG A 511 -36.40 20.16 24.96
CA ARG A 511 -37.49 19.18 25.05
C ARG A 511 -37.33 18.08 24.02
N LEU A 512 -36.83 18.41 22.84
CA LEU A 512 -36.57 17.50 21.73
C LEU A 512 -35.07 17.38 21.52
N CYS A 513 -34.61 16.17 21.21
CA CYS A 513 -33.20 15.83 20.95
C CYS A 513 -33.07 14.86 19.75
N GLY A 514 -31.86 14.77 19.19
CA GLY A 514 -31.56 13.84 18.14
C GLY A 514 -30.20 14.08 17.52
N SER A 515 -29.70 13.13 16.75
CA SER A 515 -28.45 13.30 16.01
C SER A 515 -28.67 14.15 14.75
N MET A 516 -27.62 14.89 14.36
CA MET A 516 -27.53 15.56 13.05
C MET A 516 -26.45 14.89 12.17
N SER A 517 -25.76 13.92 12.69
CA SER A 517 -24.62 13.28 12.00
C SER A 517 -25.05 12.35 10.87
N VAL A 518 -26.31 11.92 10.88
CA VAL A 518 -26.89 11.07 9.84
C VAL A 518 -27.54 11.95 8.77
N ARG A 519 -27.28 11.67 7.50
CA ARG A 519 -27.67 12.52 6.35
C ARG A 519 -29.17 12.49 6.00
N TYR A 520 -30.05 12.34 6.95
CA TYR A 520 -31.49 12.37 6.71
C TYR A 520 -32.04 13.74 7.03
N VAL A 521 -32.63 14.40 6.03
CA VAL A 521 -33.39 15.64 6.21
C VAL A 521 -34.83 15.26 6.55
N GLY A 522 -35.29 15.67 7.71
CA GLY A 522 -36.68 15.48 8.15
C GLY A 522 -36.81 15.07 9.62
N ASN A 523 -38.00 14.63 10.00
CA ASN A 523 -38.34 14.36 11.41
C ASN A 523 -37.84 13.01 11.94
N ALA A 524 -37.12 12.22 11.15
CA ALA A 524 -36.67 10.87 11.52
C ALA A 524 -35.75 10.86 12.76
N GLU A 525 -35.01 11.94 12.98
CA GLU A 525 -34.02 12.08 14.07
C GLU A 525 -34.48 13.04 15.17
N ILE A 526 -35.79 13.14 15.41
CA ILE A 526 -36.37 14.01 16.46
C ILE A 526 -37.13 13.16 17.44
N PHE A 527 -36.65 13.14 18.68
CA PHE A 527 -37.24 12.37 19.78
C PHE A 527 -37.37 13.22 21.04
N PRO A 528 -38.28 12.86 21.96
CA PRO A 528 -38.27 13.42 23.31
C PRO A 528 -36.93 13.17 24.00
N ARG A 529 -36.38 14.15 24.72
CA ARG A 529 -35.10 14.02 25.43
C ARG A 529 -35.12 12.85 26.41
N GLU A 530 -36.25 12.55 27.03
CA GLU A 530 -36.43 11.46 27.99
C GLU A 530 -36.05 10.10 27.39
N MET A 531 -36.12 9.90 26.06
CA MET A 531 -35.66 8.69 25.38
C MET A 531 -34.16 8.48 25.59
N PHE A 532 -33.39 9.56 25.64
CA PHE A 532 -31.94 9.54 25.81
C PHE A 532 -31.50 9.63 27.28
N GLU A 533 -32.41 9.48 28.23
CA GLU A 533 -32.13 9.47 29.67
C GLU A 533 -32.40 8.10 30.31
N ASN A 534 -33.15 7.22 29.64
CA ASN A 534 -33.56 5.94 30.16
C ASN A 534 -33.04 4.78 29.30
N TYR A 535 -32.32 3.87 29.94
CA TYR A 535 -31.63 2.77 29.26
C TYR A 535 -32.02 1.41 29.82
N VAL A 536 -31.92 0.39 28.98
CA VAL A 536 -32.03 -1.03 29.30
C VAL A 536 -30.85 -1.76 28.66
N GLU A 537 -30.61 -2.98 29.08
CA GLU A 537 -29.66 -3.86 28.42
C GLU A 537 -30.39 -4.79 27.46
N LEU A 538 -29.88 -4.85 26.22
CA LEU A 538 -30.38 -5.80 25.23
C LEU A 538 -29.26 -6.79 24.84
N PRO A 539 -29.62 -8.06 24.61
CA PRO A 539 -28.66 -9.06 24.14
C PRO A 539 -28.19 -8.74 22.73
N PHE A 540 -26.88 -8.84 22.49
CA PHE A 540 -26.28 -8.72 21.19
C PHE A 540 -25.09 -9.67 21.08
N GLU A 541 -25.17 -10.68 20.20
CA GLU A 541 -24.25 -11.81 20.12
C GLU A 541 -24.19 -12.57 21.47
N ASP A 542 -23.02 -12.68 22.05
CA ASP A 542 -22.78 -13.33 23.35
C ASP A 542 -22.71 -12.36 24.54
N GLY A 543 -23.05 -11.08 24.31
CA GLY A 543 -23.04 -10.01 25.31
C GLY A 543 -24.39 -9.32 25.50
N SER A 544 -24.41 -8.33 26.41
CA SER A 544 -25.55 -7.41 26.63
C SER A 544 -25.02 -6.00 26.67
N PHE A 545 -25.66 -5.08 25.94
CA PHE A 545 -25.19 -3.71 25.76
C PHE A 545 -26.33 -2.72 25.96
N MET A 546 -25.99 -1.46 26.26
CA MET A 546 -26.97 -0.42 26.52
C MET A 546 -27.81 -0.09 25.28
N ALA A 547 -29.10 0.05 25.50
CA ALA A 547 -30.07 0.50 24.51
C ALA A 547 -31.09 1.42 25.17
N PHE A 548 -31.73 2.28 24.38
CA PHE A 548 -32.87 3.06 24.86
C PHE A 548 -33.94 2.16 25.45
N ARG A 549 -34.54 2.55 26.56
CA ARG A 549 -35.71 1.82 27.08
C ARG A 549 -36.83 1.77 26.05
N ASP A 550 -37.06 2.89 25.36
CA ASP A 550 -38.11 3.04 24.34
C ASP A 550 -37.60 2.65 22.93
N TRP A 551 -36.76 1.60 22.84
CA TRP A 551 -36.17 1.13 21.60
C TRP A 551 -37.21 0.80 20.51
N ASP A 552 -38.42 0.33 20.85
CA ASP A 552 -39.47 0.05 19.89
C ASP A 552 -39.97 1.33 19.21
N ALA A 553 -40.18 2.41 19.97
CA ALA A 553 -40.56 3.69 19.42
C ALA A 553 -39.47 4.25 18.50
N PHE A 554 -38.20 4.13 18.90
CA PHE A 554 -37.06 4.54 18.06
C PHE A 554 -37.05 3.75 16.74
N LEU A 555 -37.12 2.42 16.78
CA LEU A 555 -37.07 1.58 15.59
C LEU A 555 -38.27 1.79 14.67
N ARG A 556 -39.47 1.98 15.21
CA ARG A 556 -40.67 2.29 14.41
C ARG A 556 -40.54 3.61 13.68
N GLN A 557 -39.98 4.62 14.32
CA GLN A 557 -39.79 5.93 13.69
C GLN A 557 -38.72 5.86 12.58
N GLN A 558 -37.66 5.03 12.76
CA GLN A 558 -36.57 4.88 11.78
C GLN A 558 -36.95 3.97 10.61
N PHE A 559 -37.60 2.84 10.88
CA PHE A 559 -37.76 1.75 9.92
C PHE A 559 -39.22 1.31 9.69
N GLY A 560 -40.19 1.95 10.35
CA GLY A 560 -41.60 1.55 10.24
C GLY A 560 -41.85 0.15 10.83
N ASP A 561 -42.38 -0.78 10.05
CA ASP A 561 -42.54 -2.18 10.46
C ASP A 561 -41.20 -2.94 10.34
N TYR A 562 -40.31 -2.69 11.28
CA TYR A 562 -38.92 -3.15 11.28
C TYR A 562 -38.78 -4.66 11.51
N MET A 563 -39.82 -5.33 11.97
CA MET A 563 -39.80 -6.79 12.13
C MET A 563 -39.92 -7.54 10.79
N GLN A 564 -40.44 -6.88 9.76
CA GLN A 564 -40.49 -7.41 8.41
C GLN A 564 -39.10 -7.34 7.76
N LEU A 565 -38.62 -8.48 7.25
CA LEU A 565 -37.35 -8.53 6.53
C LEU A 565 -37.46 -7.83 5.17
N PRO A 566 -36.46 -7.03 4.80
CA PRO A 566 -36.43 -6.45 3.46
C PRO A 566 -36.28 -7.55 2.39
N PRO A 567 -36.77 -7.32 1.15
CA PRO A 567 -36.50 -8.21 0.01
C PRO A 567 -34.99 -8.45 -0.17
N GLU A 568 -34.62 -9.61 -0.73
CA GLU A 568 -33.21 -10.03 -0.81
C GLU A 568 -32.35 -9.07 -1.64
N ASP A 569 -32.90 -8.50 -2.71
CA ASP A 569 -32.25 -7.50 -3.55
C ASP A 569 -31.97 -6.16 -2.85
N LYS A 570 -32.64 -5.91 -1.73
CA LYS A 570 -32.45 -4.74 -0.86
C LYS A 570 -31.53 -5.00 0.34
N ARG A 571 -31.09 -6.25 0.55
CA ARG A 571 -30.13 -6.62 1.60
C ARG A 571 -28.72 -6.28 1.15
N LYS A 572 -28.36 -5.00 1.26
CA LYS A 572 -27.04 -4.50 0.85
C LYS A 572 -26.10 -4.41 2.04
N THR A 573 -24.83 -4.68 1.81
CA THR A 573 -23.71 -4.38 2.70
C THR A 573 -23.08 -3.06 2.29
N HIS A 574 -22.29 -2.47 3.15
CA HIS A 574 -21.32 -1.46 2.74
C HIS A 574 -20.24 -2.15 1.87
N GLU A 575 -19.79 -1.47 0.82
CA GLU A 575 -18.69 -1.96 -0.04
C GLU A 575 -17.33 -1.78 0.68
N LEU A 576 -17.26 -2.22 1.96
CA LEU A 576 -16.10 -2.04 2.81
C LEU A 576 -15.15 -3.23 2.63
N SER A 577 -13.91 -2.96 2.28
CA SER A 577 -12.84 -3.95 2.30
C SER A 577 -11.98 -3.74 3.56
N VAL A 578 -11.93 -4.74 4.42
CA VAL A 578 -11.12 -4.70 5.65
C VAL A 578 -9.99 -5.72 5.55
N PHE A 579 -8.79 -5.27 5.87
CA PHE A 579 -7.57 -6.09 5.86
C PHE A 579 -6.97 -6.16 7.26
N SER A 580 -6.47 -7.33 7.65
CA SER A 580 -5.62 -7.45 8.84
C SER A 580 -4.24 -6.86 8.55
N LEU A 581 -3.75 -5.98 9.42
CA LEU A 581 -2.36 -5.54 9.35
C LEU A 581 -1.45 -6.58 10.03
N PRO A 582 -0.18 -6.68 9.63
CA PRO A 582 0.79 -7.45 10.38
C PRO A 582 0.93 -6.85 11.80
N GLU A 583 1.02 -7.70 12.80
CA GLU A 583 1.37 -7.25 14.16
C GLU A 583 2.77 -6.63 14.11
N LYS A 584 2.89 -5.43 14.63
CA LYS A 584 4.16 -4.69 14.69
C LYS A 584 5.08 -5.30 15.70
#